data_e3c0725c7b22421f57ec73deb2466670
#
_entry.id   e3c0725c7b22421f57ec73deb2466670
#
_cell.length_a   1.000
_cell.length_b   1.000
_cell.length_c   1.000
_cell.angle_alpha   90.00
_cell.angle_beta   90.00
_cell.angle_gamma   90.00
#
_symmetry.space_group_name_H-M   'P 1'
#
loop_
_entity.id
_entity.type
_entity.pdbx_description
1 polymer ?
#
loop_
_entity_poly.entity_id
_entity_poly.type
_entity_poly.pdbx_seq_one_letter_code
_entity_poly.pdbx_strand_id
1 'polypeptide(L)'
;EKKPLTHFYPGAMVLSFSTFGCNWACQYCQNYEISQRRRAEGFEVTPELLVKLAESYGAHGITYTYNEPTIFMEFAHDVGVLARSRGLFNTFVTNGYMTPEAVKYASEFLDAATVDFKGNADEKFLRRYVLIQDAEPIFETLAEMKRYGIWVEVTDLVVPRVGDDLDKARALVRRVIDILGPDVPIHFLRFHPDYKMMDLPPTPVETLERHVEVARREGARFAYVGNVPGHRYEHTYCPECGRVVIKRRGFDILEINLEEKGGEYRCKFCGAKIPIKGRVMP
;
A
#
# COMPACT_ATOMS: atom_id res chain seq x y z
N GLU A 1 8.86 5.19 -0.82
CA GLU A 1 7.79 5.60 -1.73
C GLU A 1 7.45 4.53 -2.80
N LYS A 2 8.39 3.66 -3.17
CA LYS A 2 8.11 2.54 -4.12
C LYS A 2 7.02 1.60 -3.60
N LYS A 3 6.95 1.45 -2.29
CA LYS A 3 5.81 0.82 -1.62
C LYS A 3 4.83 1.94 -1.33
N PRO A 4 3.54 1.87 -1.73
CA PRO A 4 2.62 2.99 -1.58
C PRO A 4 2.28 3.27 -0.10
N LEU A 5 3.27 3.74 0.63
CA LEU A 5 3.23 4.23 2.01
C LEU A 5 3.76 5.67 2.00
N THR A 6 2.89 6.61 1.67
CA THR A 6 3.25 8.02 1.46
C THR A 6 3.20 8.84 2.75
N HIS A 7 2.50 8.34 3.77
CA HIS A 7 2.35 8.97 5.07
C HIS A 7 3.02 8.19 6.21
N PHE A 8 3.59 7.02 5.92
CA PHE A 8 4.37 6.25 6.88
C PHE A 8 5.85 6.36 6.56
N TYR A 9 6.63 7.02 7.42
CA TYR A 9 8.06 7.30 7.25
C TYR A 9 8.39 7.79 5.81
N PRO A 10 7.78 8.89 5.33
CA PRO A 10 7.99 9.36 3.97
C PRO A 10 9.48 9.53 3.65
N GLY A 11 9.94 8.98 2.52
CA GLY A 11 11.35 9.00 2.10
C GLY A 11 12.22 7.87 2.68
N ALA A 12 11.71 7.06 3.60
CA ALA A 12 12.48 5.96 4.19
C ALA A 12 12.90 4.91 3.15
N MET A 13 14.10 4.39 3.31
CA MET A 13 14.64 3.28 2.55
C MET A 13 14.37 1.96 3.29
N VAL A 14 13.90 0.93 2.58
CA VAL A 14 13.57 -0.38 3.15
C VAL A 14 14.24 -1.52 2.39
N LEU A 15 14.62 -2.55 3.12
CA LEU A 15 14.93 -3.85 2.51
C LEU A 15 13.62 -4.53 2.13
N SER A 16 13.47 -4.94 0.87
CA SER A 16 12.27 -5.64 0.39
C SER A 16 12.60 -7.05 -0.02
N PHE A 17 11.81 -8.02 0.42
CA PHE A 17 11.95 -9.41 0.01
C PHE A 17 10.60 -10.10 -0.20
N SER A 18 10.64 -11.24 -0.84
CA SER A 18 9.50 -12.14 -1.07
C SER A 18 9.90 -13.57 -0.84
N THR A 19 8.90 -14.44 -0.75
CA THR A 19 9.01 -15.88 -0.95
C THR A 19 8.38 -16.25 -2.31
N PHE A 20 7.85 -17.44 -2.44
CA PHE A 20 7.15 -17.93 -3.64
C PHE A 20 5.72 -18.35 -3.27
N GLY A 21 4.82 -18.34 -4.27
CA GLY A 21 3.40 -18.61 -4.10
C GLY A 21 2.61 -17.33 -3.71
N CYS A 22 1.29 -17.45 -3.75
CA CYS A 22 0.32 -16.44 -3.34
C CYS A 22 -1.01 -17.15 -3.08
N ASN A 23 -1.82 -16.61 -2.18
CA ASN A 23 -3.19 -17.08 -1.94
C ASN A 23 -4.20 -16.61 -3.00
N TRP A 24 -3.79 -15.72 -3.93
CA TRP A 24 -4.55 -15.29 -5.10
C TRP A 24 -3.91 -15.76 -6.40
N ALA A 25 -4.69 -15.75 -7.49
CA ALA A 25 -4.23 -16.17 -8.81
C ALA A 25 -4.52 -15.11 -9.90
N CYS A 26 -4.17 -13.86 -9.62
CA CYS A 26 -4.44 -12.72 -10.49
C CYS A 26 -3.91 -12.93 -11.90
N GLN A 27 -4.78 -12.76 -12.91
CA GLN A 27 -4.43 -12.96 -14.32
C GLN A 27 -3.48 -11.88 -14.88
N TYR A 28 -3.30 -10.76 -14.16
CA TYR A 28 -2.43 -9.64 -14.50
C TYR A 28 -1.22 -9.51 -13.58
N CYS A 29 -0.85 -10.57 -12.88
CA CYS A 29 0.19 -10.49 -11.88
C CYS A 29 1.57 -10.18 -12.50
N GLN A 30 2.13 -9.02 -12.18
CA GLN A 30 3.48 -8.64 -12.63
C GLN A 30 4.60 -9.52 -12.05
N ASN A 31 4.31 -10.17 -10.92
CA ASN A 31 5.22 -11.07 -10.23
C ASN A 31 4.80 -12.54 -10.39
N TYR A 32 4.16 -12.89 -11.52
CA TYR A 32 3.63 -14.25 -11.73
C TYR A 32 4.71 -15.34 -11.66
N GLU A 33 5.93 -15.02 -12.01
CA GLU A 33 7.06 -15.95 -11.97
C GLU A 33 7.37 -16.43 -10.55
N ILE A 34 7.10 -15.63 -9.51
CA ILE A 34 7.24 -16.03 -8.11
C ILE A 34 5.89 -16.37 -7.47
N SER A 35 4.83 -15.61 -7.74
CA SER A 35 3.53 -15.77 -7.09
C SER A 35 2.75 -17.00 -7.55
N GLN A 36 2.94 -17.46 -8.81
CA GLN A 36 2.25 -18.60 -9.37
C GLN A 36 3.10 -19.87 -9.41
N ARG A 37 4.27 -19.85 -8.75
CA ARG A 37 5.15 -21.03 -8.66
C ARG A 37 4.62 -22.07 -7.68
N ARG A 38 4.79 -23.34 -8.08
CA ARG A 38 4.47 -24.51 -7.27
C ARG A 38 5.70 -25.18 -6.63
N ARG A 39 6.90 -24.73 -7.00
CA ARG A 39 8.16 -25.25 -6.47
C ARG A 39 8.95 -24.13 -5.85
N ALA A 40 9.57 -24.43 -4.71
CA ALA A 40 10.51 -23.53 -4.05
C ALA A 40 11.76 -23.37 -4.90
N GLU A 41 12.05 -22.16 -5.32
CA GLU A 41 13.29 -21.79 -6.00
C GLU A 41 13.72 -20.42 -5.46
N GLY A 42 14.96 -20.34 -4.97
CA GLY A 42 15.48 -19.11 -4.39
C GLY A 42 16.68 -19.39 -3.52
N PHE A 43 17.04 -18.43 -2.71
CA PHE A 43 18.11 -18.55 -1.73
C PHE A 43 17.51 -18.90 -0.36
N GLU A 44 18.12 -19.85 0.34
CA GLU A 44 17.80 -20.07 1.75
C GLU A 44 18.35 -18.89 2.56
N VAL A 45 17.47 -18.28 3.33
CA VAL A 45 17.80 -17.12 4.18
C VAL A 45 17.24 -17.33 5.59
N THR A 46 17.99 -16.85 6.58
CA THR A 46 17.51 -16.81 7.97
C THR A 46 17.03 -15.41 8.34
N PRO A 47 16.21 -15.29 9.40
CA PRO A 47 15.84 -13.98 9.95
C PRO A 47 17.03 -13.08 10.23
N GLU A 48 18.11 -13.63 10.82
CA GLU A 48 19.32 -12.91 11.16
C GLU A 48 20.03 -12.35 9.91
N LEU A 49 20.07 -13.14 8.82
CA LEU A 49 20.69 -12.71 7.58
C LEU A 49 19.92 -11.54 6.98
N LEU A 50 18.58 -11.58 6.95
CA LEU A 50 17.75 -10.51 6.41
C LEU A 50 17.89 -9.22 7.22
N VAL A 51 17.87 -9.31 8.55
CA VAL A 51 18.05 -8.15 9.42
C VAL A 51 19.46 -7.56 9.25
N LYS A 52 20.50 -8.41 9.22
CA LYS A 52 21.89 -7.96 8.97
C LYS A 52 22.04 -7.29 7.60
N LEU A 53 21.38 -7.79 6.57
CA LEU A 53 21.36 -7.16 5.25
C LEU A 53 20.68 -5.79 5.30
N ALA A 54 19.53 -5.67 5.97
CA ALA A 54 18.86 -4.38 6.16
C ALA A 54 19.76 -3.37 6.84
N GLU A 55 20.42 -3.76 7.95
CA GLU A 55 21.40 -2.91 8.65
C GLU A 55 22.58 -2.51 7.74
N SER A 56 23.14 -3.45 6.99
CA SER A 56 24.31 -3.19 6.12
C SER A 56 24.02 -2.23 4.96
N TYR A 57 22.77 -2.20 4.48
CA TYR A 57 22.31 -1.24 3.47
C TYR A 57 21.80 0.08 4.08
N GLY A 58 21.84 0.25 5.39
CA GLY A 58 21.31 1.43 6.06
C GLY A 58 19.79 1.57 5.90
N ALA A 59 19.07 0.46 5.74
CA ALA A 59 17.62 0.48 5.64
C ALA A 59 16.99 0.86 6.98
N HIS A 60 15.88 1.58 6.91
CA HIS A 60 15.12 2.02 8.09
C HIS A 60 14.08 0.99 8.53
N GLY A 61 13.79 0.03 7.65
CA GLY A 61 12.82 -1.02 7.90
C GLY A 61 12.90 -2.15 6.88
N ILE A 62 12.03 -3.13 7.07
CA ILE A 62 11.87 -4.29 6.19
C ILE A 62 10.45 -4.29 5.63
N THR A 63 10.32 -4.55 4.32
CA THR A 63 9.04 -4.69 3.64
C THR A 63 8.89 -6.09 3.04
N TYR A 64 7.84 -6.77 3.47
CA TYR A 64 7.41 -8.08 2.98
C TYR A 64 6.46 -7.85 1.81
N THR A 65 6.81 -8.29 0.59
CA THR A 65 6.14 -7.80 -0.63
C THR A 65 6.38 -8.73 -1.84
N TYR A 66 5.95 -8.29 -3.03
CA TYR A 66 6.04 -8.94 -4.35
C TYR A 66 5.12 -10.16 -4.54
N ASN A 67 5.03 -11.06 -3.57
CA ASN A 67 3.96 -12.04 -3.41
C ASN A 67 3.11 -11.66 -2.21
N GLU A 68 2.36 -12.59 -1.64
CA GLU A 68 1.50 -12.30 -0.48
C GLU A 68 2.19 -12.66 0.84
N PRO A 69 2.44 -11.69 1.73
CA PRO A 69 3.09 -11.96 3.03
C PRO A 69 2.33 -12.91 3.94
N THR A 70 1.01 -12.96 3.85
CA THR A 70 0.17 -13.85 4.68
C THR A 70 0.55 -15.31 4.54
N ILE A 71 1.04 -15.75 3.38
CA ILE A 71 1.37 -17.16 3.16
C ILE A 71 2.68 -17.61 3.82
N PHE A 72 3.48 -16.68 4.31
CA PHE A 72 4.73 -16.94 5.05
C PHE A 72 4.79 -16.13 6.36
N MET A 73 3.64 -15.99 7.01
CA MET A 73 3.45 -15.12 8.17
C MET A 73 4.39 -15.48 9.33
N GLU A 74 4.62 -16.76 9.59
CA GLU A 74 5.48 -17.23 10.67
C GLU A 74 6.94 -16.79 10.44
N PHE A 75 7.44 -16.94 9.21
CA PHE A 75 8.77 -16.46 8.88
C PHE A 75 8.85 -14.92 8.93
N ALA A 76 7.78 -14.24 8.47
CA ALA A 76 7.69 -12.79 8.56
C ALA A 76 7.69 -12.32 10.03
N HIS A 77 7.05 -13.06 10.93
CA HIS A 77 7.06 -12.79 12.37
C HIS A 77 8.47 -12.91 12.95
N ASP A 78 9.18 -13.99 12.68
CA ASP A 78 10.54 -14.21 13.20
C ASP A 78 11.49 -13.10 12.74
N VAL A 79 11.44 -12.72 11.45
CA VAL A 79 12.18 -11.59 10.91
C VAL A 79 11.75 -10.28 11.58
N GLY A 80 10.45 -10.06 11.71
CA GLY A 80 9.88 -8.80 12.18
C GLY A 80 10.17 -8.51 13.65
N VAL A 81 10.07 -9.51 14.51
CA VAL A 81 10.41 -9.39 15.92
C VAL A 81 11.91 -9.06 16.08
N LEU A 82 12.78 -9.74 15.34
CA LEU A 82 14.20 -9.47 15.35
C LEU A 82 14.51 -8.06 14.81
N ALA A 83 13.88 -7.65 13.70
CA ALA A 83 14.03 -6.32 13.10
C ALA A 83 13.65 -5.21 14.09
N ARG A 84 12.50 -5.36 14.80
CA ARG A 84 12.08 -4.40 15.84
C ARG A 84 13.10 -4.28 16.98
N SER A 85 13.70 -5.38 17.40
CA SER A 85 14.76 -5.36 18.44
C SER A 85 16.01 -4.58 18.02
N ARG A 86 16.17 -4.35 16.70
CA ARG A 86 17.26 -3.55 16.09
C ARG A 86 16.82 -2.15 15.69
N GLY A 87 15.59 -1.74 16.04
CA GLY A 87 15.06 -0.41 15.71
C GLY A 87 14.57 -0.26 14.25
N LEU A 88 14.41 -1.35 13.51
CA LEU A 88 13.85 -1.37 12.16
C LEU A 88 12.33 -1.54 12.22
N PHE A 89 11.59 -0.79 11.42
CA PHE A 89 10.14 -0.99 11.28
C PHE A 89 9.82 -2.09 10.26
N ASN A 90 8.60 -2.64 10.33
CA ASN A 90 8.13 -3.70 9.45
C ASN A 90 6.88 -3.28 8.70
N THR A 91 6.84 -3.49 7.38
CA THR A 91 5.70 -3.14 6.56
C THR A 91 5.30 -4.27 5.62
N PHE A 92 4.00 -4.42 5.40
CA PHE A 92 3.44 -5.32 4.40
C PHE A 92 2.97 -4.55 3.16
N VAL A 93 3.17 -5.14 1.98
CA VAL A 93 2.35 -4.89 0.80
C VAL A 93 1.56 -6.17 0.58
N THR A 94 0.27 -6.12 0.87
CA THR A 94 -0.59 -7.29 1.01
C THR A 94 -1.90 -7.11 0.27
N ASN A 95 -2.48 -8.20 -0.19
CA ASN A 95 -3.82 -8.22 -0.72
C ASN A 95 -4.90 -8.14 0.40
N GLY A 96 -4.50 -8.20 1.66
CA GLY A 96 -5.40 -8.08 2.81
C GLY A 96 -6.40 -9.23 3.00
N TYR A 97 -6.23 -10.33 2.29
CA TYR A 97 -7.12 -11.49 2.40
C TYR A 97 -6.68 -12.39 3.57
N MET A 98 -6.85 -11.85 4.77
CA MET A 98 -6.40 -12.41 6.06
C MET A 98 -7.59 -12.75 6.94
N THR A 99 -7.39 -13.70 7.89
CA THR A 99 -8.32 -13.88 8.99
C THR A 99 -8.03 -12.90 10.13
N PRO A 100 -9.00 -12.63 11.03
CA PRO A 100 -8.75 -11.82 12.24
C PRO A 100 -7.59 -12.33 13.09
N GLU A 101 -7.41 -13.65 13.18
CA GLU A 101 -6.30 -14.29 13.90
C GLU A 101 -4.94 -13.97 13.25
N ALA A 102 -4.90 -13.98 11.90
CA ALA A 102 -3.68 -13.63 11.17
C ALA A 102 -3.30 -12.16 11.38
N VAL A 103 -4.28 -11.23 11.37
CA VAL A 103 -4.03 -9.83 11.69
C VAL A 103 -3.55 -9.64 13.13
N LYS A 104 -4.18 -10.35 14.09
CA LYS A 104 -3.73 -10.35 15.48
C LYS A 104 -2.28 -10.80 15.60
N TYR A 105 -1.91 -11.90 14.95
CA TYR A 105 -0.54 -12.41 14.95
C TYR A 105 0.44 -11.42 14.29
N ALA A 106 0.06 -10.84 13.15
CA ALA A 106 0.86 -9.81 12.49
C ALA A 106 1.08 -8.57 13.39
N SER A 107 0.11 -8.20 14.23
CA SER A 107 0.21 -7.02 15.09
C SER A 107 1.35 -7.08 16.12
N GLU A 108 1.92 -8.25 16.37
CA GLU A 108 3.06 -8.41 17.27
C GLU A 108 4.33 -7.77 16.70
N PHE A 109 4.44 -7.62 15.38
CA PHE A 109 5.64 -7.08 14.71
C PHE A 109 5.36 -6.05 13.62
N LEU A 110 4.18 -6.05 13.00
CA LEU A 110 3.84 -5.20 11.85
C LEU A 110 3.51 -3.76 12.29
N ASP A 111 4.18 -2.78 11.69
CA ASP A 111 3.99 -1.36 11.99
C ASP A 111 3.05 -0.68 11.00
N ALA A 112 3.10 -1.08 9.71
CA ALA A 112 2.23 -0.53 8.67
C ALA A 112 1.96 -1.53 7.55
N ALA A 113 0.87 -1.30 6.83
CA ALA A 113 0.51 -2.08 5.65
C ALA A 113 -0.02 -1.19 4.52
N THR A 114 0.38 -1.51 3.29
CA THR A 114 -0.38 -1.15 2.09
C THR A 114 -1.30 -2.29 1.78
N VAL A 115 -2.61 -2.03 1.79
CA VAL A 115 -3.64 -3.04 1.51
C VAL A 115 -4.20 -2.82 0.11
N ASP A 116 -4.08 -3.85 -0.72
CA ASP A 116 -4.33 -3.78 -2.15
C ASP A 116 -5.74 -4.24 -2.53
N PHE A 117 -6.62 -3.30 -2.89
CA PHE A 117 -7.83 -3.59 -3.66
C PHE A 117 -7.51 -3.67 -5.16
N LYS A 118 -8.39 -4.30 -5.91
CA LYS A 118 -8.26 -4.52 -7.35
C LYS A 118 -9.60 -4.31 -8.03
N GLY A 119 -9.60 -3.53 -9.13
CA GLY A 119 -10.79 -3.31 -9.94
C GLY A 119 -11.95 -2.70 -9.16
N ASN A 120 -11.66 -1.74 -8.25
CA ASN A 120 -12.64 -1.07 -7.40
C ASN A 120 -13.43 -2.03 -6.48
N ALA A 121 -12.84 -3.17 -6.10
CA ALA A 121 -13.51 -4.24 -5.35
C ALA A 121 -14.78 -4.79 -6.04
N ASP A 122 -14.91 -4.65 -7.35
CA ASP A 122 -16.06 -5.20 -8.08
C ASP A 122 -16.01 -6.73 -8.06
N GLU A 123 -17.04 -7.36 -7.52
CA GLU A 123 -17.13 -8.83 -7.41
C GLU A 123 -16.99 -9.55 -8.74
N LYS A 124 -17.53 -8.99 -9.85
CA LYS A 124 -17.38 -9.57 -11.19
C LYS A 124 -15.93 -9.59 -11.62
N PHE A 125 -15.21 -8.48 -11.35
CA PHE A 125 -13.78 -8.37 -11.61
C PHE A 125 -13.00 -9.36 -10.73
N LEU A 126 -13.28 -9.40 -9.44
CA LEU A 126 -12.59 -10.26 -8.48
C LEU A 126 -12.74 -11.75 -8.82
N ARG A 127 -13.96 -12.20 -9.12
CA ARG A 127 -14.23 -13.59 -9.49
C ARG A 127 -13.56 -13.99 -10.81
N ARG A 128 -13.53 -13.10 -11.79
CA ARG A 128 -13.01 -13.41 -13.12
C ARG A 128 -11.50 -13.28 -13.25
N TYR A 129 -10.89 -12.25 -12.66
CA TYR A 129 -9.51 -11.87 -12.92
C TYR A 129 -8.57 -12.06 -11.73
N VAL A 130 -9.11 -12.13 -10.51
CA VAL A 130 -8.36 -12.39 -9.27
C VAL A 130 -8.57 -13.82 -8.79
N LEU A 131 -9.71 -14.42 -9.12
CA LEU A 131 -10.18 -15.75 -8.74
C LEU A 131 -10.47 -15.87 -7.23
N ILE A 132 -11.08 -14.84 -6.67
CA ILE A 132 -11.64 -14.82 -5.32
C ILE A 132 -13.14 -14.51 -5.36
N GLN A 133 -13.85 -14.79 -4.27
CA GLN A 133 -15.31 -14.65 -4.21
C GLN A 133 -15.74 -13.17 -4.17
N ASP A 134 -15.17 -12.40 -3.23
CA ASP A 134 -15.53 -11.02 -2.94
C ASP A 134 -14.41 -10.33 -2.15
N ALA A 135 -14.61 -9.05 -1.78
CA ALA A 135 -13.66 -8.26 -1.03
C ALA A 135 -13.96 -8.17 0.49
N GLU A 136 -14.97 -8.87 1.01
CA GLU A 136 -15.37 -8.75 2.42
C GLU A 136 -14.22 -9.03 3.40
N PRO A 137 -13.39 -10.10 3.21
CA PRO A 137 -12.27 -10.35 4.10
C PRO A 137 -11.24 -9.21 4.10
N ILE A 138 -11.11 -8.45 2.98
CA ILE A 138 -10.19 -7.30 2.93
C ILE A 138 -10.71 -6.18 3.85
N PHE A 139 -12.01 -5.88 3.80
CA PHE A 139 -12.61 -4.86 4.67
C PHE A 139 -12.54 -5.25 6.15
N GLU A 140 -12.75 -6.52 6.47
CA GLU A 140 -12.54 -7.05 7.83
C GLU A 140 -11.09 -6.87 8.28
N THR A 141 -10.13 -7.16 7.40
CA THR A 141 -8.70 -6.93 7.64
C THR A 141 -8.40 -5.47 7.94
N LEU A 142 -8.99 -4.51 7.19
CA LEU A 142 -8.81 -3.07 7.47
C LEU A 142 -9.30 -2.71 8.89
N ALA A 143 -10.47 -3.22 9.28
CA ALA A 143 -11.03 -2.97 10.61
C ALA A 143 -10.15 -3.55 11.73
N GLU A 144 -9.66 -4.77 11.55
CA GLU A 144 -8.76 -5.42 12.50
C GLU A 144 -7.41 -4.71 12.59
N MET A 145 -6.79 -4.33 11.45
CA MET A 145 -5.55 -3.56 11.45
C MET A 145 -5.69 -2.23 12.21
N LYS A 146 -6.80 -1.51 11.99
CA LYS A 146 -7.12 -0.30 12.77
C LYS A 146 -7.24 -0.60 14.26
N ARG A 147 -7.93 -1.68 14.63
CA ARG A 147 -8.10 -2.10 16.04
C ARG A 147 -6.77 -2.37 16.74
N TYR A 148 -5.81 -2.95 16.03
CA TYR A 148 -4.47 -3.22 16.54
C TYR A 148 -3.48 -2.07 16.37
N GLY A 149 -3.90 -0.92 15.82
CA GLY A 149 -3.05 0.26 15.67
C GLY A 149 -1.99 0.16 14.58
N ILE A 150 -2.13 -0.81 13.66
CA ILE A 150 -1.29 -0.90 12.47
C ILE A 150 -1.66 0.26 11.53
N TRP A 151 -0.66 1.00 11.04
CA TRP A 151 -0.90 2.06 10.06
C TRP A 151 -1.31 1.44 8.72
N VAL A 152 -2.37 1.97 8.10
CA VAL A 152 -2.87 1.45 6.82
C VAL A 152 -2.91 2.56 5.78
N GLU A 153 -2.39 2.25 4.59
CA GLU A 153 -2.70 2.97 3.35
C GLU A 153 -3.34 1.99 2.37
N VAL A 154 -4.26 2.48 1.57
CA VAL A 154 -5.04 1.63 0.66
C VAL A 154 -4.62 1.88 -0.76
N THR A 155 -4.43 0.83 -1.55
CA THR A 155 -4.28 0.93 -3.01
C THR A 155 -5.45 0.27 -3.72
N ASP A 156 -5.78 0.77 -4.90
CA ASP A 156 -6.68 0.12 -5.83
C ASP A 156 -6.08 0.10 -7.23
N LEU A 157 -5.91 -1.10 -7.79
CA LEU A 157 -5.45 -1.25 -9.18
C LEU A 157 -6.64 -1.04 -10.12
N VAL A 158 -6.65 0.08 -10.82
CA VAL A 158 -7.69 0.41 -11.80
C VAL A 158 -7.37 -0.25 -13.13
N VAL A 159 -8.19 -1.21 -13.57
CA VAL A 159 -7.99 -1.96 -14.81
C VAL A 159 -8.97 -1.50 -15.87
N PRO A 160 -8.51 -0.93 -17.01
CA PRO A 160 -9.39 -0.30 -17.98
C PRO A 160 -10.39 -1.29 -18.58
N ARG A 161 -11.62 -0.84 -18.83
CA ARG A 161 -12.76 -1.58 -19.39
C ARG A 161 -13.39 -2.65 -18.50
N VAL A 162 -12.70 -3.16 -17.50
CA VAL A 162 -13.18 -4.31 -16.72
C VAL A 162 -13.17 -4.07 -15.22
N GLY A 163 -12.41 -3.08 -14.73
CA GLY A 163 -12.26 -2.74 -13.33
C GLY A 163 -11.98 -1.24 -13.13
N ASP A 164 -12.72 -0.37 -13.86
CA ASP A 164 -12.59 1.09 -13.83
C ASP A 164 -13.95 1.80 -13.63
N ASP A 165 -14.96 1.10 -13.13
CA ASP A 165 -16.29 1.63 -12.86
C ASP A 165 -16.26 2.63 -11.68
N LEU A 166 -16.65 3.89 -11.96
CA LEU A 166 -16.61 4.96 -10.97
C LEU A 166 -17.65 4.84 -9.84
N ASP A 167 -18.77 4.13 -10.06
CA ASP A 167 -19.75 3.88 -9.00
C ASP A 167 -19.22 2.83 -8.02
N LYS A 168 -18.47 1.84 -8.53
CA LYS A 168 -17.74 0.88 -7.69
C LYS A 168 -16.61 1.56 -6.92
N ALA A 169 -15.86 2.45 -7.59
CA ALA A 169 -14.83 3.27 -6.92
C ALA A 169 -15.43 4.11 -5.77
N ARG A 170 -16.60 4.73 -6.00
CA ARG A 170 -17.33 5.48 -4.98
C ARG A 170 -17.70 4.60 -3.78
N ALA A 171 -18.26 3.42 -4.03
CA ALA A 171 -18.65 2.48 -2.99
C ALA A 171 -17.44 2.00 -2.17
N LEU A 172 -16.33 1.66 -2.85
CA LEU A 172 -15.07 1.29 -2.22
C LEU A 172 -14.57 2.40 -1.28
N VAL A 173 -14.47 3.64 -1.80
CA VAL A 173 -13.94 4.78 -1.05
C VAL A 173 -14.78 5.08 0.19
N ARG A 174 -16.12 5.10 0.06
CA ARG A 174 -17.04 5.30 1.21
C ARG A 174 -16.77 4.27 2.30
N ARG A 175 -16.70 3.01 1.92
CA ARG A 175 -16.49 1.94 2.88
C ARG A 175 -15.12 1.99 3.55
N VAL A 176 -14.08 2.34 2.80
CA VAL A 176 -12.72 2.54 3.34
C VAL A 176 -12.73 3.71 4.34
N ILE A 177 -13.38 4.83 4.02
CA ILE A 177 -13.48 5.99 4.91
C ILE A 177 -14.30 5.66 6.16
N ASP A 178 -15.39 4.92 6.04
CA ASP A 178 -16.22 4.49 7.18
C ASP A 178 -15.42 3.65 8.17
N ILE A 179 -14.53 2.80 7.67
CA ILE A 179 -13.68 1.94 8.51
C ILE A 179 -12.48 2.71 9.07
N LEU A 180 -11.68 3.36 8.21
CA LEU A 180 -10.38 3.92 8.59
C LEU A 180 -10.43 5.41 8.92
N GLY A 181 -11.43 6.12 8.44
CA GLY A 181 -11.55 7.58 8.55
C GLY A 181 -11.09 8.31 7.28
N PRO A 182 -11.42 9.62 7.15
CA PRO A 182 -11.16 10.40 5.93
C PRO A 182 -9.68 10.72 5.70
N ASP A 183 -8.84 10.53 6.70
CA ASP A 183 -7.40 10.81 6.65
C ASP A 183 -6.57 9.64 6.09
N VAL A 184 -7.20 8.49 5.80
CA VAL A 184 -6.51 7.34 5.20
C VAL A 184 -6.03 7.70 3.78
N PRO A 185 -4.75 7.47 3.45
CA PRO A 185 -4.27 7.66 2.09
C PRO A 185 -4.82 6.55 1.17
N ILE A 186 -5.38 6.96 0.02
CA ILE A 186 -5.93 6.06 -0.99
C ILE A 186 -5.19 6.30 -2.31
N HIS A 187 -4.65 5.23 -2.90
CA HIS A 187 -3.83 5.30 -4.11
C HIS A 187 -4.50 4.55 -5.26
N PHE A 188 -4.83 5.23 -6.35
CA PHE A 188 -5.32 4.61 -7.58
C PHE A 188 -4.14 4.32 -8.49
N LEU A 189 -3.86 3.03 -8.69
CA LEU A 189 -2.68 2.57 -9.41
C LEU A 189 -2.99 2.31 -10.87
N ARG A 190 -2.08 2.77 -11.74
CA ARG A 190 -2.13 2.49 -13.16
C ARG A 190 -1.85 1.01 -13.42
N PHE A 191 -2.77 0.33 -14.11
CA PHE A 191 -2.55 -1.02 -14.63
C PHE A 191 -1.53 -1.00 -15.77
N HIS A 192 -0.70 -2.03 -15.83
CA HIS A 192 0.17 -2.35 -16.93
C HIS A 192 -0.17 -3.77 -17.43
N PRO A 193 -0.28 -4.00 -18.76
CA PRO A 193 -0.48 -5.34 -19.31
C PRO A 193 0.62 -6.29 -18.87
N ASP A 194 0.23 -7.44 -18.31
CA ASP A 194 1.17 -8.46 -17.88
C ASP A 194 0.51 -9.84 -17.80
N TYR A 195 1.33 -10.88 -17.77
CA TYR A 195 0.97 -12.29 -17.62
C TYR A 195 -0.12 -12.74 -18.61
N LYS A 196 -1.37 -12.96 -18.16
CA LYS A 196 -2.50 -13.42 -18.99
C LYS A 196 -3.39 -12.28 -19.51
N MET A 197 -3.11 -11.03 -19.14
CA MET A 197 -3.89 -9.86 -19.55
C MET A 197 -3.06 -8.89 -20.40
N MET A 198 -2.55 -9.37 -21.51
CA MET A 198 -1.72 -8.60 -22.45
C MET A 198 -2.56 -7.84 -23.50
N ASP A 199 -3.84 -8.11 -23.60
CA ASP A 199 -4.77 -7.57 -24.57
C ASP A 199 -5.44 -6.25 -24.17
N LEU A 200 -5.28 -5.84 -22.91
CA LEU A 200 -5.75 -4.55 -22.42
C LEU A 200 -4.63 -3.50 -22.46
N PRO A 201 -4.95 -2.25 -22.81
CA PRO A 201 -3.96 -1.16 -22.71
C PRO A 201 -3.66 -0.80 -21.26
N PRO A 202 -2.54 -0.11 -20.97
CA PRO A 202 -2.36 0.54 -19.68
C PRO A 202 -3.51 1.50 -19.38
N THR A 203 -3.88 1.66 -18.10
CA THR A 203 -4.96 2.57 -17.72
C THR A 203 -4.67 3.99 -18.21
N PRO A 204 -5.60 4.65 -18.92
CA PRO A 204 -5.47 6.06 -19.25
C PRO A 204 -5.34 6.91 -17.98
N VAL A 205 -4.48 7.93 -18.03
CA VAL A 205 -4.21 8.80 -16.87
C VAL A 205 -5.49 9.52 -16.43
N GLU A 206 -6.31 9.95 -17.38
CA GLU A 206 -7.59 10.62 -17.12
C GLU A 206 -8.57 9.72 -16.34
N THR A 207 -8.50 8.40 -16.54
CA THR A 207 -9.30 7.45 -15.76
C THR A 207 -8.89 7.47 -14.30
N LEU A 208 -7.58 7.49 -14.02
CA LEU A 208 -7.06 7.60 -12.64
C LEU A 208 -7.40 8.94 -11.99
N GLU A 209 -7.30 10.04 -12.75
CA GLU A 209 -7.69 11.37 -12.27
C GLU A 209 -9.17 11.41 -11.85
N ARG A 210 -10.07 10.79 -12.63
CA ARG A 210 -11.50 10.68 -12.27
C ARG A 210 -11.71 9.88 -10.99
N HIS A 211 -10.93 8.82 -10.75
CA HIS A 211 -10.98 8.05 -9.48
C HIS A 211 -10.57 8.92 -8.29
N VAL A 212 -9.48 9.70 -8.42
CA VAL A 212 -9.07 10.68 -7.39
C VAL A 212 -10.14 11.72 -7.13
N GLU A 213 -10.80 12.25 -8.18
CA GLU A 213 -11.89 13.21 -8.03
C GLU A 213 -13.10 12.60 -7.33
N VAL A 214 -13.47 11.36 -7.66
CA VAL A 214 -14.53 10.61 -6.96
C VAL A 214 -14.16 10.46 -5.49
N ALA A 215 -12.95 10.00 -5.18
CA ALA A 215 -12.51 9.82 -3.80
C ALA A 215 -12.59 11.13 -2.98
N ARG A 216 -12.16 12.23 -3.55
CA ARG A 216 -12.23 13.55 -2.90
C ARG A 216 -13.67 14.03 -2.67
N ARG A 217 -14.57 13.79 -3.63
CA ARG A 217 -16.01 14.12 -3.47
C ARG A 217 -16.67 13.29 -2.37
N GLU A 218 -16.21 12.07 -2.16
CA GLU A 218 -16.67 11.18 -1.09
C GLU A 218 -15.99 11.47 0.27
N GLY A 219 -15.10 12.47 0.34
CA GLY A 219 -14.50 12.93 1.59
C GLY A 219 -13.11 12.40 1.89
N ALA A 220 -12.45 11.68 0.96
CA ALA A 220 -11.05 11.31 1.12
C ALA A 220 -10.17 12.57 1.10
N ARG A 221 -9.44 12.83 2.19
CA ARG A 221 -8.56 14.00 2.29
C ARG A 221 -7.23 13.79 1.55
N PHE A 222 -6.80 12.53 1.36
CA PHE A 222 -5.56 12.15 0.72
C PHE A 222 -5.81 11.06 -0.34
N ALA A 223 -5.88 11.49 -1.60
CA ALA A 223 -6.09 10.61 -2.75
C ALA A 223 -4.99 10.84 -3.79
N TYR A 224 -4.37 9.76 -4.24
CA TYR A 224 -3.17 9.75 -5.07
C TYR A 224 -3.36 8.98 -6.37
N VAL A 225 -2.55 9.33 -7.37
CA VAL A 225 -2.31 8.51 -8.57
C VAL A 225 -0.95 7.83 -8.42
N GLY A 226 -0.91 6.51 -8.59
CA GLY A 226 0.33 5.72 -8.60
C GLY A 226 0.69 5.16 -9.97
N ASN A 227 1.95 4.79 -10.15
CA ASN A 227 2.53 4.27 -11.39
C ASN A 227 2.48 5.26 -12.59
N VAL A 228 2.45 6.57 -12.31
CA VAL A 228 2.55 7.66 -13.29
C VAL A 228 3.56 8.68 -12.78
N PRO A 229 4.88 8.45 -12.94
CA PRO A 229 5.91 9.31 -12.40
C PRO A 229 5.81 10.75 -12.93
N GLY A 230 5.88 11.73 -12.03
CA GLY A 230 5.77 13.16 -12.34
C GLY A 230 4.33 13.67 -12.42
N HIS A 231 3.34 12.85 -12.10
CA HIS A 231 1.95 13.27 -12.08
C HIS A 231 1.66 14.18 -10.86
N ARG A 232 0.83 15.23 -11.05
CA ARG A 232 0.47 16.16 -9.97
C ARG A 232 -0.13 15.47 -8.73
N TYR A 233 -0.88 14.37 -8.90
CA TYR A 233 -1.50 13.64 -7.79
C TYR A 233 -0.59 12.60 -7.12
N GLU A 234 0.72 12.61 -7.37
CA GLU A 234 1.70 11.92 -6.52
C GLU A 234 2.17 12.79 -5.33
N HIS A 235 1.87 14.11 -5.36
CA HIS A 235 2.20 15.02 -4.27
C HIS A 235 1.21 14.91 -3.13
N THR A 236 1.67 15.14 -1.88
CA THR A 236 0.78 15.34 -0.75
C THR A 236 0.36 16.81 -0.69
N TYR A 237 -0.94 17.03 -0.74
CA TYR A 237 -1.55 18.36 -0.61
C TYR A 237 -2.10 18.54 0.81
N CYS A 238 -1.98 19.76 1.33
CA CYS A 238 -2.68 20.14 2.55
C CYS A 238 -4.19 20.16 2.29
N PRO A 239 -5.01 19.41 3.05
CA PRO A 239 -6.44 19.34 2.81
C PRO A 239 -7.18 20.64 3.12
N GLU A 240 -6.57 21.55 3.92
CA GLU A 240 -7.19 22.82 4.30
C GLU A 240 -6.85 23.96 3.30
N CYS A 241 -5.58 24.12 2.94
CA CYS A 241 -5.16 25.24 2.08
C CYS A 241 -4.83 24.85 0.64
N GLY A 242 -4.86 23.55 0.29
CA GLY A 242 -4.60 23.04 -1.06
C GLY A 242 -3.15 23.13 -1.53
N ARG A 243 -2.22 23.61 -0.71
CA ARG A 243 -0.81 23.72 -1.10
C ARG A 243 -0.08 22.38 -0.97
N VAL A 244 0.95 22.18 -1.81
CA VAL A 244 1.80 20.99 -1.76
C VAL A 244 2.65 21.03 -0.49
N VAL A 245 2.52 20.01 0.35
CA VAL A 245 3.29 19.85 1.60
C VAL A 245 4.40 18.82 1.47
N ILE A 246 4.26 17.82 0.57
CA ILE A 246 5.36 16.95 0.15
C ILE A 246 5.31 16.84 -1.38
N LYS A 247 6.34 17.31 -2.05
CA LYS A 247 6.48 17.23 -3.52
C LYS A 247 7.27 15.99 -3.89
N ARG A 248 6.77 15.22 -4.84
CA ARG A 248 7.39 13.97 -5.28
C ARG A 248 7.60 13.91 -6.78
N ARG A 249 8.52 13.05 -7.21
CA ARG A 249 8.65 12.59 -8.59
C ARG A 249 9.04 11.12 -8.58
N GLY A 250 8.10 10.25 -8.93
CA GLY A 250 8.28 8.81 -8.79
C GLY A 250 8.48 8.42 -7.31
N PHE A 251 9.68 7.94 -6.97
CA PHE A 251 10.00 7.51 -5.60
C PHE A 251 10.77 8.56 -4.78
N ASP A 252 11.13 9.69 -5.40
CA ASP A 252 11.95 10.71 -4.77
C ASP A 252 11.09 11.83 -4.16
N ILE A 253 11.44 12.24 -2.94
CA ILE A 253 10.91 13.46 -2.33
C ILE A 253 11.78 14.63 -2.79
N LEU A 254 11.14 15.62 -3.43
CA LEU A 254 11.82 16.80 -3.97
C LEU A 254 11.76 18.00 -3.05
N GLU A 255 10.68 18.11 -2.24
CA GLU A 255 10.46 19.27 -1.37
C GLU A 255 9.52 18.89 -0.21
N ILE A 256 9.81 19.41 0.98
CA ILE A 256 9.04 19.20 2.20
C ILE A 256 8.64 20.56 2.77
N ASN A 257 7.32 20.80 2.84
CA ASN A 257 6.70 22.00 3.42
C ASN A 257 5.89 21.65 4.67
N LEU A 258 6.52 20.88 5.55
CA LEU A 258 5.99 20.49 6.85
C LEU A 258 6.84 21.04 7.97
N GLU A 259 6.21 21.33 9.11
CA GLU A 259 6.85 21.63 10.39
C GLU A 259 6.50 20.55 11.38
N GLU A 260 7.49 20.04 12.11
CA GLU A 260 7.27 19.13 13.23
C GLU A 260 7.10 19.93 14.51
N LYS A 261 5.97 19.75 15.19
CA LYS A 261 5.68 20.37 16.48
C LYS A 261 5.08 19.34 17.43
N GLY A 262 5.80 19.02 18.50
CA GLY A 262 5.31 18.06 19.51
C GLY A 262 5.03 16.65 18.99
N GLY A 263 5.83 16.17 18.03
CA GLY A 263 5.66 14.85 17.40
C GLY A 263 4.55 14.80 16.32
N GLU A 264 3.95 15.95 15.98
CA GLU A 264 2.98 16.08 14.90
C GLU A 264 3.53 16.90 13.74
N TYR A 265 3.20 16.50 12.51
CA TYR A 265 3.53 17.27 11.32
C TYR A 265 2.40 18.23 10.96
N ARG A 266 2.77 19.46 10.64
CA ARG A 266 1.85 20.54 10.28
C ARG A 266 2.26 21.20 8.97
N CYS A 267 1.26 21.65 8.22
CA CYS A 267 1.48 22.43 7.00
C CYS A 267 2.17 23.75 7.33
N LYS A 268 3.32 24.04 6.71
CA LYS A 268 4.06 25.31 6.90
C LYS A 268 3.25 26.56 6.54
N PHE A 269 2.24 26.41 5.70
CA PHE A 269 1.50 27.55 5.15
C PHE A 269 0.29 27.96 5.98
N CYS A 270 -0.41 26.98 6.62
CA CYS A 270 -1.64 27.25 7.35
C CYS A 270 -1.70 26.60 8.73
N GLY A 271 -0.70 25.80 9.11
CA GLY A 271 -0.66 25.15 10.42
C GLY A 271 -1.55 23.92 10.55
N ALA A 272 -2.31 23.53 9.54
CA ALA A 272 -3.17 22.35 9.57
C ALA A 272 -2.34 21.07 9.82
N LYS A 273 -2.88 20.16 10.63
CA LYS A 273 -2.25 18.87 10.90
C LYS A 273 -2.26 18.00 9.64
N ILE A 274 -1.12 17.39 9.36
CA ILE A 274 -0.96 16.39 8.29
C ILE A 274 -0.66 15.05 8.96
N PRO A 275 -1.47 14.01 8.70
CA PRO A 275 -1.31 12.70 9.35
C PRO A 275 -0.10 11.97 8.78
N ILE A 276 1.05 12.18 9.39
CA ILE A 276 2.30 11.47 9.10
C ILE A 276 2.64 10.60 10.30
N LYS A 277 2.98 9.35 10.06
CA LYS A 277 3.49 8.40 11.05
C LYS A 277 4.98 8.23 10.88
N GLY A 278 5.73 8.37 11.97
CA GLY A 278 7.18 8.30 11.95
C GLY A 278 7.85 9.59 11.47
N ARG A 279 9.10 9.50 11.00
CA ARG A 279 9.88 10.66 10.54
C ARG A 279 9.78 10.85 9.04
N VAL A 280 9.75 12.11 8.61
CA VAL A 280 9.93 12.44 7.18
C VAL A 280 11.43 12.46 6.91
N MET A 281 11.86 11.70 5.92
CA MET A 281 13.25 11.53 5.52
C MET A 281 13.45 12.17 4.15
N PRO A 282 14.35 13.17 4.03
CA PRO A 282 14.59 13.88 2.77
C PRO A 282 15.34 13.03 1.74
#